data_489552e7948407b38a1d9f8f14ed6533
#
_entry.id   489552e7948407b38a1d9f8f14ed6533
#
_cell.length_a   1.000
_cell.length_b   1.000
_cell.length_c   1.000
_cell.angle_alpha   90.00
_cell.angle_beta   90.00
_cell.angle_gamma   90.00
#
_symmetry.space_group_name_H-M   'P 1'
#
loop_
_entity.id
_entity.type
_entity.pdbx_description
1 polymer ?
#
loop_
_entity_poly.entity_id
_entity_poly.type
_entity_poly.pdbx_seq_one_letter_code
_entity_poly.pdbx_strand_id
1 'polypeptide(L)'
;MTMRLAWLAVPAALLFSNVAFAATKSVTAATASLPSDTEIVATSNVKSLRGTQTFQKLFPQLLKVDKDVPEGLSKIKKTCGFDPVASIEDVTMGLGPKEEGAFFVTVAAAVTEQKIVDCATKLAKQEKETLTATKTGSITELKSDKGSSLFFAMTSDNVLVIATDPEEKPLLERMLGGKGALAKSKVGQKLQKLRDDAVLSVVFAKEQKIEGMTVKGGDLTLAVKSGVVDLSATVEMSSKKEAEQVVTFVKTVNGIPMPKGAPKEAEKIAKSVDAKSQGAEAIVTATASEKDLLAVAGWLMREAFGK
;
A
#
# COMPACT_ATOMS: atom_id res chain seq x y z
N MET A 1 18.45 11.54 -7.21
CA MET A 1 17.14 12.17 -6.95
C MET A 1 16.11 11.07 -6.63
N THR A 2 16.45 10.20 -5.67
CA THR A 2 15.86 8.86 -5.51
C THR A 2 15.27 8.60 -4.10
N MET A 3 14.91 9.64 -3.34
CA MET A 3 14.54 9.46 -1.92
C MET A 3 13.13 9.95 -1.55
N ARG A 4 12.24 10.19 -2.52
CA ARG A 4 10.89 10.76 -2.22
C ARG A 4 9.72 9.78 -2.23
N LEU A 5 9.91 8.53 -2.67
CA LEU A 5 8.82 7.53 -2.73
C LEU A 5 8.58 6.78 -1.42
N ALA A 6 9.58 6.68 -0.54
CA ALA A 6 9.46 5.94 0.72
C ALA A 6 8.50 6.59 1.76
N TRP A 7 8.20 7.88 1.63
CA TRP A 7 7.34 8.63 2.56
C TRP A 7 5.84 8.55 2.26
N LEU A 8 5.46 8.07 1.09
CA LEU A 8 4.04 7.92 0.70
C LEU A 8 3.36 6.66 1.28
N ALA A 9 4.12 5.71 1.80
CA ALA A 9 3.57 4.46 2.31
C ALA A 9 3.06 4.55 3.76
N VAL A 10 3.52 5.49 4.57
CA VAL A 10 3.21 5.56 6.00
C VAL A 10 1.86 6.22 6.32
N PRO A 11 1.40 7.28 5.65
CA PRO A 11 0.11 7.89 5.98
C PRO A 11 -1.11 7.13 5.45
N ALA A 12 -0.96 6.24 4.46
CA ALA A 12 -2.07 5.48 3.90
C ALA A 12 -2.66 4.42 4.86
N ALA A 13 -1.97 4.16 5.98
CA ALA A 13 -2.30 3.09 6.92
C ALA A 13 -3.46 3.40 7.89
N LEU A 14 -4.09 4.57 7.84
CA LEU A 14 -4.93 5.02 8.94
C LEU A 14 -6.44 5.18 8.64
N LEU A 15 -6.98 4.55 7.59
CA LEU A 15 -8.28 5.05 7.11
C LEU A 15 -9.31 4.00 6.64
N PHE A 16 -10.31 3.45 7.49
CA PHE A 16 -11.21 2.43 6.94
C PHE A 16 -12.53 2.01 7.60
N SER A 17 -13.51 1.48 6.83
CA SER A 17 -14.68 0.72 7.27
C SER A 17 -15.23 -0.31 6.24
N ASN A 18 -15.70 -1.39 6.76
CA ASN A 18 -16.49 -2.57 6.34
C ASN A 18 -16.76 -2.88 4.87
N VAL A 19 -16.06 -3.88 4.31
CA VAL A 19 -16.58 -4.87 3.35
C VAL A 19 -15.71 -6.13 3.48
N ALA A 20 -16.31 -7.32 3.39
CA ALA A 20 -15.59 -8.59 3.39
C ALA A 20 -14.51 -8.62 2.30
N PHE A 21 -13.30 -8.96 2.68
CA PHE A 21 -12.17 -9.07 1.77
C PHE A 21 -12.18 -10.49 1.15
N ALA A 22 -13.00 -10.72 0.14
CA ALA A 22 -12.61 -11.69 -0.86
C ALA A 22 -11.30 -11.20 -1.48
N ALA A 23 -10.31 -12.08 -1.71
CA ALA A 23 -9.03 -11.71 -2.31
C ALA A 23 -9.30 -10.75 -3.46
N THR A 24 -8.83 -9.50 -3.36
CA THR A 24 -9.13 -8.49 -4.38
C THR A 24 -8.53 -8.89 -5.70
N LYS A 25 -9.02 -8.32 -6.79
CA LYS A 25 -8.51 -8.63 -8.12
C LYS A 25 -7.02 -8.33 -8.24
N SER A 26 -6.55 -7.22 -7.62
CA SER A 26 -5.13 -6.89 -7.62
C SER A 26 -4.30 -7.91 -6.83
N VAL A 27 -4.78 -8.40 -5.67
CA VAL A 27 -4.11 -9.47 -4.91
C VAL A 27 -4.06 -10.77 -5.71
N THR A 28 -5.16 -11.14 -6.36
CA THR A 28 -5.22 -12.34 -7.21
C THR A 28 -4.22 -12.24 -8.36
N ALA A 29 -4.22 -11.12 -9.08
CA ALA A 29 -3.29 -10.86 -10.17
C ALA A 29 -1.83 -10.84 -9.69
N ALA A 30 -1.54 -10.16 -8.58
CA ALA A 30 -0.21 -10.10 -8.00
C ALA A 30 0.29 -11.49 -7.57
N THR A 31 -0.55 -12.28 -6.92
CA THR A 31 -0.21 -13.65 -6.47
C THR A 31 0.09 -14.58 -7.64
N ALA A 32 -0.62 -14.41 -8.75
CA ALA A 32 -0.41 -15.17 -9.98
C ALA A 32 0.84 -14.75 -10.76
N SER A 33 1.27 -13.49 -10.63
CA SER A 33 2.25 -12.86 -11.52
C SER A 33 3.60 -12.56 -10.87
N LEU A 34 3.62 -12.21 -9.58
CA LEU A 34 4.86 -11.82 -8.89
C LEU A 34 5.83 -13.01 -8.73
N PRO A 35 7.15 -12.77 -8.86
CA PRO A 35 8.18 -13.77 -8.64
C PRO A 35 8.17 -14.34 -7.21
N SER A 36 8.71 -15.56 -7.06
CA SER A 36 8.79 -16.24 -5.74
C SER A 36 9.72 -15.58 -4.74
N ASP A 37 10.65 -14.78 -5.22
CA ASP A 37 11.63 -14.01 -4.45
C ASP A 37 11.13 -12.60 -4.06
N THR A 38 9.87 -12.30 -4.32
CA THR A 38 9.23 -11.08 -3.80
C THR A 38 9.32 -11.06 -2.27
N GLU A 39 9.92 -10.00 -1.74
CA GLU A 39 10.21 -9.87 -0.31
C GLU A 39 9.10 -9.17 0.46
N ILE A 40 8.39 -8.24 -0.18
CA ILE A 40 7.35 -7.42 0.44
C ILE A 40 6.15 -7.34 -0.49
N VAL A 41 4.96 -7.53 0.06
CA VAL A 41 3.70 -7.21 -0.64
C VAL A 41 2.83 -6.36 0.27
N ALA A 42 2.41 -5.22 -0.25
CA ALA A 42 1.44 -4.35 0.39
C ALA A 42 0.16 -4.31 -0.44
N THR A 43 -0.99 -4.40 0.20
CA THR A 43 -2.29 -4.35 -0.48
C THR A 43 -3.26 -3.45 0.26
N SER A 44 -4.11 -2.75 -0.48
CA SER A 44 -5.14 -1.87 0.06
C SER A 44 -6.43 -1.96 -0.74
N ASN A 45 -7.56 -2.12 -0.06
CA ASN A 45 -8.89 -1.97 -0.63
C ASN A 45 -9.29 -0.49 -0.63
N VAL A 46 -8.92 0.21 -1.71
CA VAL A 46 -9.13 1.66 -1.86
C VAL A 46 -10.62 2.02 -1.89
N LYS A 47 -11.46 1.16 -2.43
CA LYS A 47 -12.92 1.36 -2.49
C LYS A 47 -13.53 1.39 -1.07
N SER A 48 -13.14 0.44 -0.24
CA SER A 48 -13.56 0.42 1.18
C SER A 48 -12.99 1.61 1.93
N LEU A 49 -11.73 1.94 1.66
CA LEU A 49 -11.00 3.07 2.20
C LEU A 49 -11.77 4.39 2.04
N ARG A 50 -12.23 4.67 0.84
CA ARG A 50 -12.95 5.90 0.52
C ARG A 50 -14.26 6.07 1.29
N GLY A 51 -14.87 4.98 1.72
CA GLY A 51 -16.12 4.98 2.51
C GLY A 51 -15.95 5.47 3.95
N THR A 52 -14.73 5.67 4.43
CA THR A 52 -14.43 5.94 5.83
C THR A 52 -14.41 7.43 6.17
N GLN A 53 -14.81 7.77 7.38
CA GLN A 53 -14.73 9.15 7.87
C GLN A 53 -13.27 9.63 7.92
N THR A 54 -12.39 8.73 8.26
CA THR A 54 -10.96 9.04 8.39
C THR A 54 -10.35 9.37 7.02
N PHE A 55 -10.63 8.59 5.97
CA PHE A 55 -10.19 8.95 4.61
C PHE A 55 -10.76 10.30 4.18
N GLN A 56 -12.06 10.50 4.35
CA GLN A 56 -12.72 11.72 3.94
C GLN A 56 -12.16 12.97 4.62
N LYS A 57 -11.64 12.84 5.84
CA LYS A 57 -11.06 13.97 6.60
C LYS A 57 -9.55 14.13 6.40
N LEU A 58 -8.79 13.03 6.31
CA LEU A 58 -7.34 13.11 6.21
C LEU A 58 -6.83 13.19 4.78
N PHE A 59 -7.45 12.51 3.83
CA PHE A 59 -7.01 12.54 2.44
C PHE A 59 -6.91 13.96 1.85
N PRO A 60 -7.90 14.85 2.06
CA PRO A 60 -7.76 16.26 1.63
C PRO A 60 -6.62 17.01 2.32
N GLN A 61 -6.23 16.62 3.55
CA GLN A 61 -5.12 17.24 4.25
C GLN A 61 -3.77 16.71 3.74
N LEU A 62 -3.68 15.42 3.45
CA LEU A 62 -2.50 14.81 2.83
C LEU A 62 -2.22 15.42 1.44
N LEU A 63 -3.27 15.68 0.67
CA LEU A 63 -3.13 16.36 -0.63
C LEU A 63 -2.57 17.78 -0.52
N LYS A 64 -2.63 18.43 0.67
CA LYS A 64 -2.04 19.76 0.88
C LYS A 64 -0.54 19.72 1.18
N VAL A 65 0.00 18.55 1.54
CA VAL A 65 1.43 18.40 1.84
C VAL A 65 2.28 18.54 0.58
N ASP A 66 1.75 18.08 -0.56
CA ASP A 66 2.37 18.23 -1.87
C ASP A 66 1.34 18.84 -2.84
N LYS A 67 1.61 20.06 -3.32
CA LYS A 67 0.68 20.79 -4.20
C LYS A 67 0.57 20.15 -5.59
N ASP A 68 1.59 19.44 -6.03
CA ASP A 68 1.63 18.86 -7.37
C ASP A 68 0.62 17.69 -7.48
N VAL A 69 0.38 16.98 -6.38
CA VAL A 69 -0.56 15.84 -6.37
C VAL A 69 -2.01 16.27 -6.65
N PRO A 70 -2.63 17.22 -5.90
CA PRO A 70 -4.00 17.63 -6.19
C PRO A 70 -4.14 18.31 -7.55
N GLU A 71 -3.13 19.05 -8.01
CA GLU A 71 -3.12 19.64 -9.35
C GLU A 71 -3.10 18.56 -10.42
N GLY A 72 -2.24 17.53 -10.28
CA GLY A 72 -2.20 16.38 -11.18
C GLY A 72 -3.52 15.61 -11.23
N LEU A 73 -4.12 15.31 -10.07
CA LEU A 73 -5.42 14.65 -9.98
C LEU A 73 -6.53 15.48 -10.66
N SER A 74 -6.56 16.80 -10.42
CA SER A 74 -7.52 17.72 -11.04
C SER A 74 -7.33 17.78 -12.55
N LYS A 75 -6.06 17.84 -13.03
CA LYS A 75 -5.72 17.85 -14.44
C LYS A 75 -6.17 16.57 -15.13
N ILE A 76 -5.91 15.40 -14.54
CA ILE A 76 -6.39 14.10 -15.05
C ILE A 76 -7.92 14.13 -15.14
N LYS A 77 -8.61 14.50 -14.07
CA LYS A 77 -10.08 14.53 -14.04
C LYS A 77 -10.67 15.40 -15.13
N LYS A 78 -10.12 16.61 -15.34
CA LYS A 78 -10.59 17.58 -16.36
C LYS A 78 -10.28 17.11 -17.78
N THR A 79 -9.08 16.56 -18.00
CA THR A 79 -8.60 16.21 -19.35
C THR A 79 -9.10 14.85 -19.81
N CYS A 80 -9.18 13.89 -18.90
CA CYS A 80 -9.46 12.49 -19.21
C CYS A 80 -10.92 12.10 -18.94
N GLY A 81 -11.69 12.92 -18.25
CA GLY A 81 -13.11 12.69 -18.00
C GLY A 81 -13.41 11.59 -16.99
N PHE A 82 -12.41 11.17 -16.18
CA PHE A 82 -12.61 10.27 -15.04
C PHE A 82 -11.84 10.78 -13.83
N ASP A 83 -12.35 10.44 -12.64
CA ASP A 83 -11.69 10.75 -11.39
C ASP A 83 -10.75 9.60 -11.03
N PRO A 84 -9.41 9.80 -11.04
CA PRO A 84 -8.46 8.71 -10.80
C PRO A 84 -8.65 8.08 -9.42
N VAL A 85 -8.90 8.87 -8.38
CA VAL A 85 -9.10 8.37 -7.02
C VAL A 85 -10.40 7.56 -6.92
N ALA A 86 -11.48 8.03 -7.56
CA ALA A 86 -12.75 7.31 -7.56
C ALA A 86 -12.71 6.04 -8.43
N SER A 87 -11.81 5.99 -9.40
CA SER A 87 -11.71 4.88 -10.36
C SER A 87 -10.85 3.72 -9.85
N ILE A 88 -10.00 3.90 -8.84
CA ILE A 88 -9.22 2.82 -8.25
C ILE A 88 -10.09 2.04 -7.25
N GLU A 89 -10.19 0.72 -7.40
CA GLU A 89 -10.93 -0.14 -6.48
C GLU A 89 -10.01 -0.74 -5.40
N ASP A 90 -8.90 -1.31 -5.82
CA ASP A 90 -7.87 -1.86 -4.92
C ASP A 90 -6.49 -1.76 -5.57
N VAL A 91 -5.45 -1.82 -4.74
CA VAL A 91 -4.05 -1.74 -5.15
C VAL A 91 -3.25 -2.78 -4.41
N THR A 92 -2.38 -3.48 -5.13
CA THR A 92 -1.36 -4.35 -4.57
C THR A 92 -0.01 -3.97 -5.13
N MET A 93 0.98 -3.83 -4.27
CA MET A 93 2.37 -3.55 -4.63
C MET A 93 3.23 -4.72 -4.19
N GLY A 94 4.11 -5.20 -5.05
CA GLY A 94 5.15 -6.16 -4.73
C GLY A 94 6.53 -5.56 -4.90
N LEU A 95 7.45 -5.86 -3.99
CA LEU A 95 8.86 -5.45 -4.04
C LEU A 95 9.76 -6.68 -3.92
N GLY A 96 10.70 -6.81 -4.84
CA GLY A 96 11.75 -7.83 -4.83
C GLY A 96 13.03 -7.39 -4.13
N PRO A 97 14.06 -8.28 -4.09
CA PRO A 97 15.31 -8.05 -3.35
C PRO A 97 16.15 -6.88 -3.90
N LYS A 98 15.99 -6.53 -5.17
CA LYS A 98 16.71 -5.42 -5.83
C LYS A 98 15.89 -4.13 -5.89
N GLU A 99 14.86 -4.01 -5.04
CA GLU A 99 13.89 -2.91 -5.10
C GLU A 99 13.09 -2.85 -6.41
N GLU A 100 13.20 -3.87 -7.26
CA GLU A 100 12.32 -4.07 -8.40
C GLU A 100 10.89 -4.24 -7.91
N GLY A 101 9.99 -3.42 -8.39
CA GLY A 101 8.62 -3.40 -7.89
C GLY A 101 7.59 -3.42 -9.00
N ALA A 102 6.38 -3.85 -8.63
CA ALA A 102 5.23 -3.78 -9.50
C ALA A 102 3.99 -3.36 -8.73
N PHE A 103 3.17 -2.57 -9.39
CA PHE A 103 1.84 -2.21 -8.94
C PHE A 103 0.79 -2.95 -9.75
N PHE A 104 -0.18 -3.51 -9.05
CA PHE A 104 -1.40 -4.10 -9.58
C PHE A 104 -2.56 -3.24 -9.10
N VAL A 105 -3.17 -2.52 -9.99
CA VAL A 105 -4.24 -1.55 -9.68
C VAL A 105 -5.53 -2.00 -10.33
N THR A 106 -6.49 -2.44 -9.55
CA THR A 106 -7.83 -2.68 -10.08
C THR A 106 -8.52 -1.35 -10.33
N VAL A 107 -8.93 -1.14 -11.56
CA VAL A 107 -9.65 0.07 -11.95
C VAL A 107 -11.10 -0.25 -12.31
N ALA A 108 -11.97 0.73 -12.13
CA ALA A 108 -13.38 0.61 -12.52
C ALA A 108 -13.52 0.24 -14.00
N ALA A 109 -14.48 -0.60 -14.34
CA ALA A 109 -14.69 -1.13 -15.69
C ALA A 109 -14.81 -0.04 -16.78
N ALA A 110 -15.20 1.17 -16.39
CA ALA A 110 -15.26 2.33 -17.30
C ALA A 110 -13.88 2.89 -17.68
N VAL A 111 -12.79 2.49 -17.00
CA VAL A 111 -11.40 2.89 -17.31
C VAL A 111 -10.75 1.76 -18.09
N THR A 112 -10.77 1.86 -19.41
CA THR A 112 -10.16 0.90 -20.31
C THR A 112 -8.71 1.28 -20.62
N GLU A 113 -7.93 0.32 -21.14
CA GLU A 113 -6.56 0.57 -21.65
C GLU A 113 -6.53 1.73 -22.64
N GLN A 114 -7.47 1.77 -23.61
CA GLN A 114 -7.55 2.85 -24.57
C GLN A 114 -7.80 4.21 -23.91
N LYS A 115 -8.66 4.29 -22.89
CA LYS A 115 -8.86 5.53 -22.15
C LYS A 115 -7.59 6.01 -21.41
N ILE A 116 -6.77 5.09 -20.90
CA ILE A 116 -5.49 5.42 -20.27
C ILE A 116 -4.54 6.01 -21.32
N VAL A 117 -4.43 5.37 -22.49
CA VAL A 117 -3.60 5.84 -23.61
C VAL A 117 -4.06 7.22 -24.08
N ASP A 118 -5.36 7.39 -24.32
CA ASP A 118 -5.94 8.67 -24.76
C ASP A 118 -5.72 9.77 -23.73
N CYS A 119 -5.86 9.44 -22.45
CA CYS A 119 -5.62 10.34 -21.35
C CYS A 119 -4.16 10.81 -21.33
N ALA A 120 -3.21 9.87 -21.32
CA ALA A 120 -1.78 10.17 -21.32
C ALA A 120 -1.39 11.03 -22.53
N THR A 121 -1.87 10.70 -23.72
CA THR A 121 -1.63 11.46 -24.95
C THR A 121 -2.17 12.90 -24.86
N LYS A 122 -3.38 13.09 -24.32
CA LYS A 122 -3.94 14.44 -24.13
C LYS A 122 -3.15 15.24 -23.10
N LEU A 123 -2.70 14.63 -22.00
CA LEU A 123 -1.89 15.28 -20.99
C LEU A 123 -0.53 15.70 -21.53
N ALA A 124 0.16 14.80 -22.25
CA ALA A 124 1.44 15.12 -22.89
C ALA A 124 1.34 16.27 -23.88
N LYS A 125 0.28 16.29 -24.68
CA LYS A 125 0.03 17.39 -25.62
C LYS A 125 -0.13 18.76 -24.92
N GLN A 126 -0.71 18.77 -23.71
CA GLN A 126 -0.78 19.99 -22.92
C GLN A 126 0.60 20.47 -22.45
N GLU A 127 1.53 19.53 -22.22
CA GLU A 127 2.94 19.82 -21.88
C GLU A 127 3.84 19.99 -23.12
N LYS A 128 3.25 20.09 -24.31
CA LYS A 128 3.97 20.18 -25.59
C LYS A 128 4.90 19.00 -25.85
N GLU A 129 4.46 17.82 -25.45
CA GLU A 129 5.11 16.54 -25.72
C GLU A 129 4.26 15.70 -26.64
N THR A 130 4.93 14.84 -27.41
CA THR A 130 4.28 13.83 -28.26
C THR A 130 4.49 12.47 -27.63
N LEU A 131 3.39 11.76 -27.35
CA LEU A 131 3.44 10.35 -26.94
C LEU A 131 3.05 9.44 -28.10
N THR A 132 3.86 8.41 -28.32
CA THR A 132 3.55 7.30 -29.20
C THR A 132 3.19 6.09 -28.38
N ALA A 133 2.01 5.52 -28.60
CA ALA A 133 1.59 4.28 -27.97
C ALA A 133 1.86 3.10 -28.90
N THR A 134 2.59 2.11 -28.42
CA THR A 134 2.88 0.87 -29.16
C THR A 134 2.48 -0.33 -28.31
N LYS A 135 1.68 -1.23 -28.86
CA LYS A 135 1.27 -2.46 -28.16
C LYS A 135 2.04 -3.65 -28.71
N THR A 136 2.71 -4.38 -27.83
CA THR A 136 3.42 -5.63 -28.15
C THR A 136 2.89 -6.73 -27.24
N GLY A 137 2.10 -7.65 -27.79
CA GLY A 137 1.38 -8.65 -27.00
C GLY A 137 0.38 -7.99 -26.04
N SER A 138 0.54 -8.23 -24.76
CA SER A 138 -0.27 -7.62 -23.69
C SER A 138 0.32 -6.33 -23.10
N ILE A 139 1.52 -5.94 -23.53
CA ILE A 139 2.22 -4.76 -22.99
C ILE A 139 2.03 -3.56 -23.90
N THR A 140 1.63 -2.45 -23.32
CA THR A 140 1.56 -1.14 -23.96
C THR A 140 2.73 -0.29 -23.50
N GLU A 141 3.51 0.22 -24.45
CA GLU A 141 4.54 1.23 -24.25
C GLU A 141 3.97 2.60 -24.61
N LEU A 142 4.13 3.56 -23.72
CA LEU A 142 3.93 4.99 -24.00
C LEU A 142 5.32 5.63 -24.07
N LYS A 143 5.76 5.99 -25.28
CA LYS A 143 7.07 6.60 -25.51
C LYS A 143 6.93 8.08 -25.82
N SER A 144 7.64 8.92 -25.05
CA SER A 144 7.75 10.34 -25.29
C SER A 144 8.80 10.63 -26.38
N ASP A 145 8.58 11.69 -27.16
CA ASP A 145 9.58 12.25 -28.08
C ASP A 145 10.84 12.77 -27.37
N LYS A 146 10.77 12.96 -26.04
CA LYS A 146 11.92 13.28 -25.16
C LYS A 146 12.69 12.05 -24.68
N GLY A 147 12.31 10.84 -25.10
CA GLY A 147 13.03 9.59 -24.87
C GLY A 147 12.62 8.83 -23.61
N SER A 148 11.65 9.29 -22.81
CA SER A 148 11.11 8.50 -21.71
C SER A 148 10.08 7.49 -22.21
N SER A 149 10.05 6.32 -21.61
CA SER A 149 9.04 5.28 -21.88
C SER A 149 8.38 4.85 -20.56
N LEU A 150 7.08 4.57 -20.63
CA LEU A 150 6.30 3.92 -19.58
C LEU A 150 5.69 2.65 -20.15
N PHE A 151 5.89 1.54 -19.46
CA PHE A 151 5.32 0.26 -19.83
C PHE A 151 4.23 -0.15 -18.85
N PHE A 152 3.11 -0.60 -19.39
CA PHE A 152 2.02 -1.14 -18.58
C PHE A 152 1.25 -2.22 -19.34
N ALA A 153 0.46 -2.98 -18.60
CA ALA A 153 -0.48 -3.93 -19.17
C ALA A 153 -1.84 -3.82 -18.46
N MET A 154 -2.91 -4.13 -19.19
CA MET A 154 -4.25 -4.24 -18.64
C MET A 154 -4.72 -5.69 -18.78
N THR A 155 -5.09 -6.31 -17.66
CA THR A 155 -5.66 -7.66 -17.67
C THR A 155 -7.15 -7.65 -18.03
N SER A 156 -7.70 -8.82 -18.37
CA SER A 156 -9.15 -8.98 -18.63
C SER A 156 -10.03 -8.59 -17.44
N ASP A 157 -9.50 -8.64 -16.22
CA ASP A 157 -10.21 -8.31 -14.99
C ASP A 157 -10.12 -6.82 -14.61
N ASN A 158 -9.65 -5.97 -15.54
CA ASN A 158 -9.38 -4.54 -15.33
C ASN A 158 -8.31 -4.27 -14.27
N VAL A 159 -7.30 -5.11 -14.18
CA VAL A 159 -6.12 -4.85 -13.36
C VAL A 159 -5.05 -4.24 -14.26
N LEU A 160 -4.68 -3.01 -13.96
CA LEU A 160 -3.54 -2.30 -14.53
C LEU A 160 -2.27 -2.76 -13.81
N VAL A 161 -1.30 -3.25 -14.57
CA VAL A 161 0.00 -3.71 -14.07
C VAL A 161 1.06 -2.74 -14.55
N ILE A 162 1.82 -2.18 -13.60
CA ILE A 162 2.89 -1.20 -13.86
C ILE A 162 4.14 -1.67 -13.12
N ALA A 163 5.27 -1.78 -13.79
CA ALA A 163 6.58 -2.00 -13.16
C ALA A 163 7.27 -0.67 -12.84
N THR A 164 8.11 -0.66 -11.81
CA THR A 164 8.72 0.57 -11.27
C THR A 164 10.22 0.71 -11.54
N ASP A 165 10.80 -0.19 -12.33
CA ASP A 165 12.23 -0.23 -12.65
C ASP A 165 12.51 0.34 -14.06
N PRO A 166 13.70 0.93 -14.33
CA PRO A 166 14.11 1.32 -15.68
C PRO A 166 14.19 0.15 -16.68
N GLU A 167 14.25 -1.10 -16.22
CA GLU A 167 14.10 -2.31 -17.05
C GLU A 167 12.64 -2.83 -17.05
N GLU A 168 11.66 -1.96 -16.95
CA GLU A 168 10.23 -2.24 -16.75
C GLU A 168 9.65 -3.31 -17.68
N LYS A 169 10.05 -3.31 -18.96
CA LYS A 169 9.49 -4.25 -19.95
C LYS A 169 9.83 -5.72 -19.65
N PRO A 170 11.10 -6.12 -19.37
CA PRO A 170 11.43 -7.49 -19.03
C PRO A 170 10.74 -7.97 -17.74
N LEU A 171 10.57 -7.10 -16.77
CA LEU A 171 9.86 -7.41 -15.55
C LEU A 171 8.37 -7.68 -15.82
N LEU A 172 7.71 -6.82 -16.60
CA LEU A 172 6.33 -7.02 -17.04
C LEU A 172 6.16 -8.29 -17.86
N GLU A 173 7.07 -8.60 -18.78
CA GLU A 173 7.04 -9.83 -19.58
C GLU A 173 7.11 -11.09 -18.71
N ARG A 174 7.99 -11.08 -17.70
CA ARG A 174 8.09 -12.18 -16.72
C ARG A 174 6.79 -12.36 -15.92
N MET A 175 6.20 -11.25 -15.46
CA MET A 175 4.96 -11.26 -14.69
C MET A 175 3.78 -11.74 -15.51
N LEU A 176 3.60 -11.22 -16.71
CA LEU A 176 2.48 -11.54 -17.57
C LEU A 176 2.60 -12.94 -18.19
N GLY A 177 3.80 -13.51 -18.21
CA GLY A 177 4.06 -14.89 -18.63
C GLY A 177 3.46 -15.96 -17.69
N GLY A 178 2.75 -15.56 -16.64
CA GLY A 178 1.95 -16.44 -15.78
C GLY A 178 2.74 -17.50 -15.00
N LYS A 179 4.05 -17.34 -14.88
CA LYS A 179 4.93 -18.22 -14.10
C LYS A 179 5.21 -17.70 -12.69
N GLY A 180 4.32 -16.84 -12.19
CA GLY A 180 4.43 -16.31 -10.84
C GLY A 180 4.38 -17.45 -9.82
N ALA A 181 5.45 -17.58 -9.05
CA ALA A 181 5.54 -18.57 -8.01
C ALA A 181 5.28 -17.95 -6.62
N LEU A 182 4.77 -16.71 -6.57
CA LEU A 182 4.50 -16.03 -5.29
C LEU A 182 3.58 -16.85 -4.41
N ALA A 183 2.53 -17.46 -4.97
CA ALA A 183 1.61 -18.31 -4.21
C ALA A 183 2.30 -19.42 -3.39
N LYS A 184 3.46 -19.89 -3.84
CA LYS A 184 4.27 -20.93 -3.16
C LYS A 184 5.33 -20.35 -2.22
N SER A 185 5.58 -19.06 -2.26
CA SER A 185 6.54 -18.38 -1.40
C SER A 185 5.98 -18.16 0.01
N LYS A 186 6.86 -17.82 0.97
CA LYS A 186 6.42 -17.43 2.32
C LYS A 186 5.48 -16.22 2.31
N VAL A 187 5.77 -15.22 1.48
CA VAL A 187 4.91 -14.04 1.31
C VAL A 187 3.55 -14.44 0.78
N GLY A 188 3.49 -15.26 -0.27
CA GLY A 188 2.23 -15.73 -0.84
C GLY A 188 1.39 -16.56 0.13
N GLN A 189 2.03 -17.45 0.92
CA GLN A 189 1.34 -18.23 1.95
C GLN A 189 0.75 -17.34 3.07
N LYS A 190 1.43 -16.23 3.41
CA LYS A 190 0.92 -15.25 4.37
C LYS A 190 -0.23 -14.44 3.78
N LEU A 191 -0.12 -14.00 2.53
CA LEU A 191 -1.20 -13.29 1.83
C LEU A 191 -2.51 -14.09 1.83
N GLN A 192 -2.45 -15.42 1.69
CA GLN A 192 -3.63 -16.30 1.73
C GLN A 192 -4.27 -16.42 3.11
N LYS A 193 -3.57 -16.00 4.17
CA LYS A 193 -4.04 -16.04 5.56
C LYS A 193 -4.48 -14.68 6.08
N LEU A 194 -4.44 -13.65 5.26
CA LEU A 194 -4.88 -12.32 5.65
C LEU A 194 -6.37 -12.33 6.00
N ARG A 195 -6.74 -11.43 6.91
CA ARG A 195 -8.13 -11.26 7.33
C ARG A 195 -8.99 -10.78 6.16
N ASP A 196 -10.17 -11.35 6.01
CA ASP A 196 -11.13 -10.99 4.96
C ASP A 196 -11.67 -9.56 5.08
N ASP A 197 -11.61 -8.96 6.29
CA ASP A 197 -12.05 -7.60 6.58
C ASP A 197 -10.90 -6.58 6.56
N ALA A 198 -9.68 -7.00 6.16
CA ALA A 198 -8.54 -6.12 6.07
C ALA A 198 -8.71 -5.08 4.95
N VAL A 199 -8.40 -3.85 5.25
CA VAL A 199 -8.43 -2.73 4.30
C VAL A 199 -7.04 -2.29 3.88
N LEU A 200 -6.04 -2.61 4.70
CA LEU A 200 -4.63 -2.54 4.38
C LEU A 200 -3.95 -3.78 4.96
N SER A 201 -3.05 -4.36 4.19
CA SER A 201 -2.16 -5.39 4.70
C SER A 201 -0.78 -5.23 4.08
N VAL A 202 0.23 -5.51 4.88
CA VAL A 202 1.63 -5.59 4.45
C VAL A 202 2.16 -6.94 4.90
N VAL A 203 2.73 -7.69 3.99
CA VAL A 203 3.40 -8.97 4.28
C VAL A 203 4.84 -8.85 3.84
N PHE A 204 5.76 -9.29 4.66
CA PHE A 204 7.17 -9.31 4.31
C PHE A 204 7.84 -10.61 4.76
N ALA A 205 8.87 -11.03 4.01
CA ALA A 205 9.67 -12.23 4.29
C ALA A 205 11.14 -11.95 3.99
N LYS A 206 11.64 -10.84 4.55
CA LYS A 206 13.03 -10.42 4.44
C LYS A 206 13.71 -10.54 5.80
N GLU A 207 14.79 -11.33 5.85
CA GLU A 207 15.58 -11.42 7.07
C GLU A 207 16.35 -10.13 7.29
N GLN A 208 16.19 -9.54 8.46
CA GLN A 208 16.87 -8.30 8.87
C GLN A 208 17.34 -8.41 10.31
N LYS A 209 18.51 -7.83 10.59
CA LYS A 209 19.01 -7.67 11.96
C LYS A 209 18.70 -6.27 12.45
N ILE A 210 17.95 -6.15 13.52
CA ILE A 210 17.55 -4.89 14.15
C ILE A 210 17.94 -4.96 15.62
N GLU A 211 18.84 -4.12 16.05
CA GLU A 211 19.29 -4.02 17.48
C GLU A 211 19.70 -5.37 18.10
N GLY A 212 20.36 -6.22 17.32
CA GLY A 212 20.82 -7.53 17.77
C GLY A 212 19.78 -8.64 17.72
N MET A 213 18.53 -8.35 17.35
CA MET A 213 17.48 -9.32 17.08
C MET A 213 17.38 -9.61 15.58
N THR A 214 17.00 -10.84 15.24
CA THR A 214 16.83 -11.25 13.83
C THR A 214 15.35 -11.40 13.51
N VAL A 215 14.82 -10.49 12.72
CA VAL A 215 13.48 -10.56 12.14
C VAL A 215 13.54 -11.39 10.85
N LYS A 216 12.70 -12.41 10.73
CA LYS A 216 12.63 -13.30 9.55
C LYS A 216 11.50 -12.94 8.58
N GLY A 217 10.56 -12.16 9.05
CA GLY A 217 9.38 -11.76 8.30
C GLY A 217 8.24 -11.32 9.20
N GLY A 218 7.09 -11.11 8.62
CA GLY A 218 5.90 -10.73 9.37
C GLY A 218 4.75 -10.29 8.48
N ASP A 219 3.71 -9.84 9.14
CA ASP A 219 2.57 -9.20 8.51
C ASP A 219 2.02 -8.09 9.41
N LEU A 220 1.44 -7.11 8.76
CA LEU A 220 0.66 -6.03 9.37
C LEU A 220 -0.71 -6.01 8.70
N THR A 221 -1.76 -6.01 9.47
CA THR A 221 -3.12 -5.92 8.98
C THR A 221 -3.87 -4.83 9.70
N LEU A 222 -4.55 -4.00 8.95
CA LEU A 222 -5.49 -3.02 9.44
C LEU A 222 -6.89 -3.40 8.95
N ALA A 223 -7.81 -3.62 9.86
CA ALA A 223 -9.20 -3.87 9.57
C ALA A 223 -10.06 -2.79 10.20
N VAL A 224 -11.22 -2.52 9.59
CA VAL A 224 -12.14 -1.55 10.16
C VAL A 224 -13.55 -2.07 10.10
N LYS A 225 -14.23 -2.05 11.23
CA LYS A 225 -15.59 -2.52 11.37
C LYS A 225 -16.40 -1.58 12.23
N SER A 226 -17.49 -1.04 11.67
CA SER A 226 -18.41 -0.16 12.40
C SER A 226 -17.76 1.03 13.12
N GLY A 227 -16.75 1.66 12.46
CA GLY A 227 -16.03 2.81 13.03
C GLY A 227 -14.97 2.44 14.08
N VAL A 228 -14.70 1.15 14.26
CA VAL A 228 -13.61 0.61 15.07
C VAL A 228 -12.51 0.14 14.14
N VAL A 229 -11.29 0.54 14.43
CA VAL A 229 -10.09 0.16 13.70
C VAL A 229 -9.31 -0.84 14.53
N ASP A 230 -9.08 -2.02 13.98
CA ASP A 230 -8.26 -3.07 14.56
C ASP A 230 -6.95 -3.17 13.79
N LEU A 231 -5.85 -3.03 14.50
CA LEU A 231 -4.50 -3.26 13.98
C LEU A 231 -3.99 -4.57 14.54
N SER A 232 -3.41 -5.40 13.70
CA SER A 232 -2.69 -6.60 14.08
C SER A 232 -1.38 -6.67 13.35
N ALA A 233 -0.29 -6.89 14.05
CA ALA A 233 1.02 -7.11 13.49
C ALA A 233 1.61 -8.41 14.04
N THR A 234 2.12 -9.26 13.16
CA THR A 234 2.89 -10.45 13.52
C THR A 234 4.31 -10.27 13.05
N VAL A 235 5.28 -10.46 13.94
CA VAL A 235 6.71 -10.41 13.61
C VAL A 235 7.32 -11.78 13.90
N GLU A 236 7.87 -12.42 12.86
CA GLU A 236 8.60 -13.68 12.98
C GLU A 236 10.04 -13.41 13.36
N MET A 237 10.44 -13.90 14.51
CA MET A 237 11.78 -13.77 15.05
C MET A 237 12.61 -15.05 14.80
N SER A 238 13.92 -14.97 15.01
CA SER A 238 14.78 -16.17 14.89
C SER A 238 14.56 -17.16 16.04
N SER A 239 14.04 -16.71 17.17
CA SER A 239 13.82 -17.52 18.36
C SER A 239 12.66 -17.03 19.22
N LYS A 240 12.13 -17.95 20.06
CA LYS A 240 11.12 -17.62 21.08
C LYS A 240 11.61 -16.52 22.02
N LYS A 241 12.88 -16.55 22.42
CA LYS A 241 13.49 -15.54 23.31
C LYS A 241 13.43 -14.14 22.70
N GLU A 242 13.74 -14.01 21.42
CA GLU A 242 13.64 -12.72 20.71
C GLU A 242 12.19 -12.25 20.59
N ALA A 243 11.24 -13.16 20.32
CA ALA A 243 9.82 -12.82 20.32
C ALA A 243 9.34 -12.28 21.69
N GLU A 244 9.78 -12.92 22.79
CA GLU A 244 9.50 -12.46 24.16
C GLU A 244 10.15 -11.09 24.46
N GLN A 245 11.33 -10.81 23.89
CA GLN A 245 11.98 -9.49 24.01
C GLN A 245 11.16 -8.41 23.29
N VAL A 246 10.65 -8.68 22.08
CA VAL A 246 9.76 -7.74 21.37
C VAL A 246 8.50 -7.45 22.19
N VAL A 247 7.86 -8.48 22.75
CA VAL A 247 6.69 -8.33 23.62
C VAL A 247 7.00 -7.46 24.84
N THR A 248 8.15 -7.71 25.49
CA THR A 248 8.61 -6.92 26.63
C THR A 248 8.83 -5.46 26.25
N PHE A 249 9.47 -5.23 25.10
CA PHE A 249 9.70 -3.88 24.58
C PHE A 249 8.37 -3.14 24.34
N VAL A 250 7.40 -3.76 23.66
CA VAL A 250 6.08 -3.16 23.40
C VAL A 250 5.39 -2.80 24.73
N LYS A 251 5.40 -3.70 25.72
CA LYS A 251 4.81 -3.43 27.04
C LYS A 251 5.51 -2.30 27.78
N THR A 252 6.83 -2.21 27.64
CA THR A 252 7.62 -1.12 28.23
C THR A 252 7.28 0.23 27.60
N VAL A 253 7.23 0.30 26.27
CA VAL A 253 6.86 1.52 25.53
C VAL A 253 5.45 1.97 25.90
N ASN A 254 4.51 1.04 26.04
CA ASN A 254 3.15 1.32 26.47
C ASN A 254 3.06 1.93 27.89
N GLY A 255 4.05 1.67 28.74
CA GLY A 255 4.15 2.24 30.08
C GLY A 255 4.78 3.65 30.12
N ILE A 256 5.32 4.15 29.01
CA ILE A 256 5.94 5.48 28.94
C ILE A 256 4.83 6.56 28.93
N PRO A 257 4.92 7.58 29.78
CA PRO A 257 3.98 8.69 29.77
C PRO A 257 3.92 9.37 28.39
N MET A 258 2.73 9.70 27.94
CA MET A 258 2.54 10.43 26.67
C MET A 258 3.28 11.76 26.68
N PRO A 259 3.82 12.21 25.53
CA PRO A 259 4.46 13.51 25.41
C PRO A 259 3.51 14.64 25.83
N LYS A 260 4.08 15.72 26.38
CA LYS A 260 3.30 16.91 26.73
C LYS A 260 2.59 17.46 25.47
N GLY A 261 1.28 17.67 25.57
CA GLY A 261 0.46 18.12 24.43
C GLY A 261 -0.17 16.99 23.59
N ALA A 262 0.17 15.73 23.87
CA ALA A 262 -0.55 14.61 23.23
C ALA A 262 -2.03 14.60 23.63
N PRO A 263 -2.94 14.31 22.68
CA PRO A 263 -4.36 14.21 22.98
C PRO A 263 -4.64 12.99 23.87
N LYS A 264 -5.68 13.07 24.72
CA LYS A 264 -6.10 11.95 25.58
C LYS A 264 -6.47 10.68 24.79
N GLU A 265 -6.82 10.84 23.53
CA GLU A 265 -7.09 9.75 22.60
C GLU A 265 -5.83 8.91 22.33
N ALA A 266 -4.64 9.54 22.33
CA ALA A 266 -3.38 8.82 22.18
C ALA A 266 -3.12 7.87 23.37
N GLU A 267 -3.38 8.31 24.60
CA GLU A 267 -3.29 7.46 25.77
C GLU A 267 -4.30 6.30 25.74
N LYS A 268 -5.51 6.57 25.26
CA LYS A 268 -6.54 5.55 25.10
C LYS A 268 -6.13 4.49 24.08
N ILE A 269 -5.55 4.89 22.94
CA ILE A 269 -5.02 3.97 21.94
C ILE A 269 -3.86 3.17 22.52
N ALA A 270 -2.91 3.81 23.18
CA ALA A 270 -1.79 3.12 23.82
C ALA A 270 -2.26 2.04 24.81
N LYS A 271 -3.26 2.34 25.63
CA LYS A 271 -3.86 1.36 26.56
C LYS A 271 -4.55 0.18 25.88
N SER A 272 -4.93 0.30 24.59
CA SER A 272 -5.52 -0.78 23.82
C SER A 272 -4.48 -1.72 23.19
N VAL A 273 -3.20 -1.32 23.21
CA VAL A 273 -2.13 -2.14 22.64
C VAL A 273 -1.88 -3.33 23.56
N ASP A 274 -2.01 -4.53 23.00
CA ASP A 274 -1.63 -5.78 23.65
C ASP A 274 -0.52 -6.47 22.83
N ALA A 275 0.32 -7.21 23.51
CA ALA A 275 1.41 -7.97 22.90
C ALA A 275 1.58 -9.32 23.59
N LYS A 276 1.71 -10.36 22.76
CA LYS A 276 1.97 -11.74 23.22
C LYS A 276 2.96 -12.45 22.29
N SER A 277 3.68 -13.42 22.83
CA SER A 277 4.52 -14.32 22.04
C SER A 277 3.86 -15.68 21.83
N GLN A 278 4.01 -16.24 20.64
CA GLN A 278 3.60 -17.59 20.31
C GLN A 278 4.72 -18.30 19.54
N GLY A 279 5.47 -19.14 20.23
CA GLY A 279 6.70 -19.70 19.66
C GLY A 279 7.71 -18.58 19.35
N ALA A 280 8.18 -18.51 18.11
CA ALA A 280 9.08 -17.47 17.62
C ALA A 280 8.34 -16.24 17.06
N GLU A 281 7.03 -16.15 17.20
CA GLU A 281 6.24 -15.01 16.74
C GLU A 281 5.92 -14.05 17.88
N ALA A 282 6.10 -12.75 17.64
CA ALA A 282 5.55 -11.68 18.48
C ALA A 282 4.31 -11.11 17.77
N ILE A 283 3.17 -11.15 18.47
CA ILE A 283 1.88 -10.67 17.96
C ILE A 283 1.52 -9.43 18.75
N VAL A 284 1.29 -8.33 18.05
CA VAL A 284 0.89 -7.04 18.62
C VAL A 284 -0.48 -6.68 18.05
N THR A 285 -1.41 -6.32 18.92
CA THR A 285 -2.75 -5.87 18.51
C THR A 285 -3.04 -4.52 19.14
N ALA A 286 -3.82 -3.69 18.45
CA ALA A 286 -4.34 -2.44 18.98
C ALA A 286 -5.72 -2.17 18.40
N THR A 287 -6.57 -1.51 19.19
CA THR A 287 -7.92 -1.14 18.77
C THR A 287 -8.16 0.34 19.07
N ALA A 288 -8.76 1.04 18.11
CA ALA A 288 -9.12 2.44 18.27
C ALA A 288 -10.44 2.76 17.55
N SER A 289 -11.16 3.79 18.00
CA SER A 289 -12.22 4.35 17.16
C SER A 289 -11.62 5.22 16.04
N GLU A 290 -12.29 5.34 14.90
CA GLU A 290 -11.89 6.28 13.84
C GLU A 290 -11.75 7.71 14.37
N LYS A 291 -12.60 8.10 15.33
CA LYS A 291 -12.56 9.41 15.98
C LYS A 291 -11.24 9.61 16.77
N ASP A 292 -10.84 8.59 17.55
CA ASP A 292 -9.62 8.66 18.35
C ASP A 292 -8.38 8.73 17.41
N LEU A 293 -8.37 7.93 16.34
CA LEU A 293 -7.30 7.97 15.34
C LEU A 293 -7.21 9.33 14.64
N LEU A 294 -8.35 9.93 14.28
CA LEU A 294 -8.38 11.28 13.69
C LEU A 294 -7.81 12.34 14.62
N ALA A 295 -8.10 12.26 15.91
CA ALA A 295 -7.55 13.20 16.90
C ALA A 295 -6.02 13.08 16.98
N VAL A 296 -5.51 11.82 17.04
CA VAL A 296 -4.05 11.56 17.08
C VAL A 296 -3.38 11.94 15.77
N ALA A 297 -3.94 11.57 14.62
CA ALA A 297 -3.38 11.94 13.33
C ALA A 297 -3.34 13.47 13.13
N GLY A 298 -4.39 14.18 13.53
CA GLY A 298 -4.42 15.64 13.50
C GLY A 298 -3.38 16.29 14.43
N TRP A 299 -3.10 15.67 15.57
CA TRP A 299 -2.02 16.12 16.46
C TRP A 299 -0.65 15.85 15.83
N LEU A 300 -0.37 14.65 15.34
CA LEU A 300 0.89 14.29 14.68
C LEU A 300 1.18 15.19 13.48
N MET A 301 0.17 15.49 12.66
CA MET A 301 0.34 16.40 11.53
C MET A 301 0.68 17.83 11.98
N ARG A 302 0.10 18.32 13.08
CA ARG A 302 0.47 19.63 13.62
C ARG A 302 1.91 19.64 14.15
N GLU A 303 2.33 18.59 14.86
CA GLU A 303 3.70 18.49 15.37
C GLU A 303 4.73 18.36 14.22
N ALA A 304 4.39 17.59 13.17
CA ALA A 304 5.30 17.34 12.06
C ALA A 304 5.36 18.50 11.04
N PHE A 305 4.25 19.16 10.80
CA PHE A 305 4.09 20.15 9.72
C PHE A 305 3.53 21.49 10.19
N GLY A 306 3.09 21.58 11.45
CA GLY A 306 2.47 22.77 12.02
C GLY A 306 3.51 23.77 12.47
N LYS A 307 3.73 24.76 11.61
CA LYS A 307 4.14 26.08 12.03
C LYS A 307 3.07 27.08 11.61
#